data_c242df5347a9db603dc1e41b21f48b38
#
_entry.id   c242df5347a9db603dc1e41b21f48b38
#
_cell.length_a   1.000
_cell.length_b   1.000
_cell.length_c   1.000
_cell.angle_alpha   90.00
_cell.angle_beta   90.00
_cell.angle_gamma   90.00
#
_symmetry.space_group_name_H-M   'P 1'
#
loop_
_entity.id
_entity.type
_entity.pdbx_description
1 polymer ?
#
loop_
_entity_poly.entity_id
_entity_poly.type
_entity_poly.pdbx_seq_one_letter_code
_entity_poly.pdbx_strand_id
1 'polypeptide(L)'
;MERVDLVFTSGADSCAAWFYPAASESSESPVVVMGHGLSGTRRDRLGPFAERFAAAGFAALVFDHRGFGDSGGEQDLFDPARQLEDWQAAIAFARSLPTIDRARVATFGSSMGGGNALAAAAADSRVVAAISQVPFLDIVCQAHRSSPRVTVRMLSAAIRGRHVPAVGQPNEAAMINAPGGEEGWRRVVSIGEDSRWRNSVSSRWLLGRPFRPARHAAGLHCPWLVCVGEADRVARPGPAIAAARRAPKGELRTYPGVDHFDVYDGPVHEALVADQLDFLRRELL
;
A
#
# COMPACT_ATOMS: atom_id res chain seq x y z
N MET A 1 7.45 22.64 2.04
CA MET A 1 8.33 22.52 0.86
C MET A 1 7.50 21.95 -0.27
N GLU A 2 7.77 22.37 -1.51
CA GLU A 2 7.00 21.92 -2.67
C GLU A 2 7.38 20.48 -3.04
N ARG A 3 6.39 19.68 -3.41
CA ARG A 3 6.53 18.33 -3.94
C ARG A 3 7.27 18.36 -5.27
N VAL A 4 8.14 17.37 -5.52
CA VAL A 4 8.90 17.21 -6.76
C VAL A 4 8.43 15.98 -7.49
N ASP A 5 8.11 16.10 -8.79
CA ASP A 5 7.82 14.96 -9.66
C ASP A 5 9.13 14.29 -10.09
N LEU A 6 9.24 13.00 -9.86
CA LEU A 6 10.41 12.18 -10.20
C LEU A 6 9.98 10.93 -10.98
N VAL A 7 10.95 10.32 -11.66
CA VAL A 7 10.78 9.06 -12.38
C VAL A 7 11.98 8.16 -12.08
N PHE A 8 11.73 6.89 -11.84
CA PHE A 8 12.76 5.87 -11.70
C PHE A 8 12.45 4.64 -12.56
N THR A 9 13.45 3.81 -12.81
CA THR A 9 13.30 2.60 -13.61
C THR A 9 13.02 1.40 -12.74
N SER A 10 12.05 0.57 -13.14
CA SER A 10 11.77 -0.75 -12.59
C SER A 10 11.64 -1.77 -13.71
N GLY A 11 12.55 -2.74 -13.78
CA GLY A 11 12.66 -3.63 -14.92
C GLY A 11 12.94 -2.85 -16.22
N ALA A 12 12.10 -3.02 -17.22
CA ALA A 12 12.19 -2.31 -18.51
C ALA A 12 11.32 -1.03 -18.56
N ASP A 13 10.54 -0.76 -17.53
CA ASP A 13 9.55 0.31 -17.53
C ASP A 13 9.93 1.44 -16.56
N SER A 14 9.29 2.60 -16.72
CA SER A 14 9.42 3.73 -15.80
C SER A 14 8.32 3.71 -14.74
N CYS A 15 8.68 4.10 -13.51
CA CYS A 15 7.74 4.37 -12.43
C CYS A 15 7.74 5.85 -12.11
N ALA A 16 6.56 6.45 -12.08
CA ALA A 16 6.38 7.84 -11.68
C ALA A 16 6.28 7.95 -10.16
N ALA A 17 6.87 8.99 -9.60
CA ALA A 17 6.88 9.21 -8.16
C ALA A 17 6.73 10.69 -7.81
N TRP A 18 6.21 10.93 -6.61
CA TRP A 18 6.27 12.21 -5.92
C TRP A 18 7.29 12.14 -4.80
N PHE A 19 8.19 13.09 -4.75
CA PHE A 19 9.11 13.25 -3.65
C PHE A 19 8.74 14.48 -2.82
N TYR A 20 8.55 14.27 -1.55
CA TYR A 20 8.30 15.29 -0.55
C TYR A 20 9.58 15.45 0.30
N PRO A 21 10.34 16.54 0.12
CA PRO A 21 11.51 16.79 0.96
C PRO A 21 11.12 16.95 2.42
N ALA A 22 11.94 16.47 3.33
CA ALA A 22 11.72 16.65 4.76
C ALA A 22 11.85 18.10 5.17
N ALA A 23 10.99 18.56 6.09
CA ALA A 23 11.15 19.84 6.78
C ALA A 23 12.21 19.67 7.89
N SER A 24 13.49 19.63 7.49
CA SER A 24 14.61 19.42 8.39
C SER A 24 15.77 20.36 8.04
N GLU A 25 16.53 20.80 9.04
CA GLU A 25 17.79 21.55 8.86
C GLU A 25 18.97 20.60 8.59
N SER A 26 18.78 19.29 8.75
CA SER A 26 19.80 18.29 8.47
C SER A 26 20.05 18.17 6.97
N SER A 27 21.30 17.97 6.59
CA SER A 27 21.69 17.72 5.19
C SER A 27 21.13 16.40 4.64
N GLU A 28 20.87 15.43 5.50
CA GLU A 28 20.29 14.14 5.15
C GLU A 28 19.12 13.80 6.09
N SER A 29 18.03 13.30 5.54
CA SER A 29 16.81 12.97 6.26
C SER A 29 16.43 11.49 6.09
N PRO A 30 15.78 10.87 7.07
CA PRO A 30 15.15 9.56 6.86
C PRO A 30 14.06 9.66 5.82
N VAL A 31 13.77 8.55 5.13
CA VAL A 31 12.75 8.51 4.07
C VAL A 31 11.72 7.40 4.31
N VAL A 32 10.47 7.72 4.04
CA VAL A 32 9.36 6.77 3.96
C VAL A 32 9.02 6.53 2.51
N VAL A 33 9.27 5.32 2.01
CA VAL A 33 8.84 4.89 0.67
C VAL A 33 7.40 4.40 0.75
N MET A 34 6.51 4.93 -0.09
CA MET A 34 5.07 4.78 0.04
C MET A 34 4.45 4.23 -1.25
N GLY A 35 3.62 3.18 -1.12
CA GLY A 35 2.92 2.56 -2.25
C GLY A 35 1.41 2.40 -2.00
N HIS A 36 0.66 2.53 -3.09
CA HIS A 36 -0.80 2.44 -3.11
C HIS A 36 -1.33 0.99 -3.01
N GLY A 37 -2.63 0.87 -2.75
CA GLY A 37 -3.36 -0.39 -2.73
C GLY A 37 -3.71 -0.93 -4.12
N LEU A 38 -4.62 -1.92 -4.16
CA LEU A 38 -5.09 -2.55 -5.40
C LEU A 38 -5.61 -1.50 -6.39
N SER A 39 -5.08 -1.51 -7.60
CA SER A 39 -5.42 -0.60 -8.71
C SER A 39 -5.40 0.91 -8.40
N GLY A 40 -5.03 1.31 -7.20
CA GLY A 40 -4.87 2.71 -6.84
C GLY A 40 -3.67 3.36 -7.53
N THR A 41 -3.51 4.65 -7.28
CA THR A 41 -2.39 5.45 -7.74
C THR A 41 -1.86 6.31 -6.58
N ARG A 42 -0.69 6.94 -6.75
CA ARG A 42 -0.17 7.90 -5.77
C ARG A 42 -1.09 9.10 -5.54
N ARG A 43 -1.98 9.38 -6.51
CA ARG A 43 -2.97 10.47 -6.46
C ARG A 43 -4.16 10.15 -5.55
N ASP A 44 -4.37 8.87 -5.21
CA ASP A 44 -5.52 8.41 -4.44
C ASP A 44 -5.23 8.47 -2.93
N ARG A 45 -5.10 9.69 -2.42
CA ARG A 45 -5.00 10.05 -0.99
C ARG A 45 -3.73 9.62 -0.25
N LEU A 46 -2.63 9.32 -0.95
CA LEU A 46 -1.33 9.11 -0.28
C LEU A 46 -0.59 10.43 0.00
N GLY A 47 -0.83 11.48 -0.81
CA GLY A 47 -0.22 12.80 -0.64
C GLY A 47 -0.37 13.37 0.77
N PRO A 48 -1.59 13.44 1.36
CA PRO A 48 -1.80 13.96 2.71
C PRO A 48 -0.95 13.28 3.80
N PHE A 49 -0.73 11.96 3.71
CA PHE A 49 0.19 11.27 4.62
C PHE A 49 1.65 11.70 4.39
N ALA A 50 2.07 11.76 3.12
CA ALA A 50 3.43 12.18 2.76
C ALA A 50 3.74 13.60 3.23
N GLU A 51 2.79 14.53 3.08
CA GLU A 51 2.90 15.90 3.57
C GLU A 51 3.09 15.98 5.10
N ARG A 52 2.34 15.18 5.84
CA ARG A 52 2.45 15.10 7.30
C ARG A 52 3.79 14.49 7.74
N PHE A 53 4.27 13.47 7.02
CA PHE A 53 5.59 12.89 7.27
C PHE A 53 6.68 13.90 6.94
N ALA A 54 6.59 14.60 5.81
CA ALA A 54 7.55 15.62 5.41
C ALA A 54 7.61 16.78 6.42
N ALA A 55 6.46 17.26 6.88
CA ALA A 55 6.37 18.30 7.91
C ALA A 55 6.98 17.87 9.26
N ALA A 56 7.01 16.56 9.53
CA ALA A 56 7.58 15.98 10.76
C ALA A 56 9.08 15.62 10.64
N GLY A 57 9.74 15.93 9.51
CA GLY A 57 11.17 15.71 9.31
C GLY A 57 11.53 14.40 8.60
N PHE A 58 10.55 13.69 8.02
CA PHE A 58 10.74 12.48 7.23
C PHE A 58 10.49 12.79 5.76
N ALA A 59 11.48 12.65 4.89
CA ALA A 59 11.21 12.69 3.47
C ALA A 59 10.23 11.56 3.08
N ALA A 60 9.42 11.77 2.04
CA ALA A 60 8.53 10.74 1.54
C ALA A 60 8.66 10.58 0.03
N LEU A 61 8.74 9.33 -0.44
CA LEU A 61 8.69 8.96 -1.85
C LEU A 61 7.43 8.14 -2.11
N VAL A 62 6.45 8.74 -2.77
CA VAL A 62 5.17 8.11 -3.11
C VAL A 62 5.19 7.73 -4.58
N PHE A 63 5.04 6.46 -4.93
CA PHE A 63 5.18 6.01 -6.31
C PHE A 63 3.94 5.28 -6.84
N ASP A 64 3.80 5.30 -8.17
CA ASP A 64 2.87 4.44 -8.90
C ASP A 64 3.58 3.16 -9.32
N HIS A 65 2.94 2.01 -9.10
CA HIS A 65 3.39 0.74 -9.67
C HIS A 65 3.32 0.76 -11.19
N ARG A 66 4.18 -0.03 -11.86
CA ARG A 66 4.10 -0.26 -13.30
C ARG A 66 2.67 -0.66 -13.72
N GLY A 67 2.17 -0.05 -14.77
CA GLY A 67 0.81 -0.25 -15.29
C GLY A 67 -0.27 0.56 -14.58
N PHE A 68 0.07 1.40 -13.61
CA PHE A 68 -0.88 2.24 -12.88
C PHE A 68 -0.45 3.71 -12.89
N GLY A 69 -1.43 4.60 -12.74
CA GLY A 69 -1.21 6.04 -12.67
C GLY A 69 -0.46 6.58 -13.89
N ASP A 70 0.67 7.25 -13.63
CA ASP A 70 1.55 7.82 -14.67
C ASP A 70 2.76 6.94 -14.97
N SER A 71 2.83 5.74 -14.39
CA SER A 71 3.90 4.78 -14.64
C SER A 71 3.73 4.06 -15.98
N GLY A 72 4.85 3.68 -16.59
CA GLY A 72 4.89 2.86 -17.79
C GLY A 72 4.47 1.40 -17.53
N GLY A 73 4.57 0.57 -18.57
CA GLY A 73 4.22 -0.84 -18.52
C GLY A 73 2.81 -1.14 -19.01
N GLU A 74 2.43 -2.43 -18.99
CA GLU A 74 1.10 -2.89 -19.41
C GLU A 74 0.03 -2.37 -18.45
N GLN A 75 -0.93 -1.62 -19.00
CA GLN A 75 -1.93 -0.91 -18.22
C GLN A 75 -2.85 -1.86 -17.45
N ASP A 76 -3.13 -1.52 -16.19
CA ASP A 76 -3.98 -2.27 -15.25
C ASP A 76 -3.47 -3.71 -14.99
N LEU A 77 -2.21 -4.02 -15.35
CA LEU A 77 -1.60 -5.31 -15.05
C LEU A 77 -1.19 -5.37 -13.59
N PHE A 78 -2.00 -6.02 -12.79
CA PHE A 78 -1.65 -6.36 -11.43
C PHE A 78 -0.89 -7.69 -11.39
N ASP A 79 0.33 -7.66 -10.86
CA ASP A 79 1.16 -8.83 -10.59
C ASP A 79 1.95 -8.60 -9.28
N PRO A 80 1.69 -9.39 -8.23
CA PRO A 80 2.36 -9.22 -6.94
C PRO A 80 3.89 -9.31 -7.00
N ALA A 81 4.44 -10.13 -7.89
CA ALA A 81 5.89 -10.27 -8.03
C ALA A 81 6.50 -9.01 -8.66
N ARG A 82 5.87 -8.48 -9.72
CA ARG A 82 6.29 -7.23 -10.36
C ARG A 82 6.13 -6.04 -9.41
N GLN A 83 5.08 -6.02 -8.59
CA GLN A 83 4.93 -4.96 -7.58
C GLN A 83 6.03 -5.01 -6.52
N LEU A 84 6.48 -6.20 -6.13
CA LEU A 84 7.63 -6.31 -5.22
C LEU A 84 8.93 -5.81 -5.86
N GLU A 85 9.15 -6.05 -7.17
CA GLU A 85 10.27 -5.48 -7.92
C GLU A 85 10.19 -3.94 -7.94
N ASP A 86 8.98 -3.37 -8.14
CA ASP A 86 8.76 -1.92 -8.11
C ASP A 86 9.11 -1.32 -6.75
N TRP A 87 8.72 -1.99 -5.66
CA TRP A 87 9.10 -1.59 -4.30
C TRP A 87 10.61 -1.61 -4.10
N GLN A 88 11.30 -2.66 -4.55
CA GLN A 88 12.77 -2.76 -4.44
C GLN A 88 13.45 -1.64 -5.24
N ALA A 89 12.96 -1.37 -6.45
CA ALA A 89 13.45 -0.26 -7.28
C ALA A 89 13.20 1.10 -6.62
N ALA A 90 12.01 1.33 -6.06
CA ALA A 90 11.66 2.57 -5.35
C ALA A 90 12.54 2.79 -4.11
N ILE A 91 12.80 1.75 -3.33
CA ILE A 91 13.70 1.80 -2.17
C ILE A 91 15.13 2.11 -2.59
N ALA A 92 15.63 1.45 -3.65
CA ALA A 92 16.95 1.71 -4.19
C ALA A 92 17.08 3.14 -4.72
N PHE A 93 16.06 3.62 -5.43
CA PHE A 93 15.99 4.98 -5.94
C PHE A 93 15.95 6.02 -4.80
N ALA A 94 15.12 5.81 -3.77
CA ALA A 94 15.08 6.68 -2.61
C ALA A 94 16.47 6.82 -1.95
N ARG A 95 17.20 5.71 -1.79
CA ARG A 95 18.56 5.70 -1.27
C ARG A 95 19.58 6.40 -2.16
N SER A 96 19.32 6.60 -3.44
CA SER A 96 20.22 7.30 -4.37
C SER A 96 20.06 8.82 -4.30
N LEU A 97 18.98 9.33 -3.71
CA LEU A 97 18.73 10.76 -3.59
C LEU A 97 19.75 11.41 -2.61
N PRO A 98 20.33 12.55 -2.97
CA PRO A 98 21.47 13.13 -2.21
C PRO A 98 21.09 13.64 -0.82
N THR A 99 19.78 13.92 -0.58
CA THR A 99 19.26 14.43 0.69
C THR A 99 18.76 13.33 1.62
N ILE A 100 18.96 12.05 1.26
CA ILE A 100 18.43 10.92 2.01
C ILE A 100 19.52 10.18 2.76
N ASP A 101 19.28 9.99 4.06
CA ASP A 101 20.06 9.04 4.86
C ASP A 101 19.72 7.62 4.43
N ARG A 102 20.67 7.00 3.75
CA ARG A 102 20.55 5.64 3.18
C ARG A 102 20.34 4.55 4.22
N ALA A 103 20.68 4.80 5.47
CA ALA A 103 20.51 3.86 6.57
C ALA A 103 19.12 3.96 7.23
N ARG A 104 18.39 5.07 7.04
CA ARG A 104 17.08 5.33 7.67
C ARG A 104 15.94 5.32 6.65
N VAL A 105 15.62 4.13 6.13
CA VAL A 105 14.55 3.92 5.15
C VAL A 105 13.44 3.09 5.77
N ALA A 106 12.21 3.61 5.75
CA ALA A 106 11.00 2.91 6.13
C ALA A 106 10.10 2.65 4.91
N THR A 107 9.21 1.65 5.02
CA THR A 107 8.16 1.39 4.04
C THR A 107 6.79 1.72 4.61
N PHE A 108 5.90 2.28 3.79
CA PHE A 108 4.50 2.54 4.13
C PHE A 108 3.59 2.07 3.00
N GLY A 109 2.53 1.37 3.34
CA GLY A 109 1.52 1.00 2.36
C GLY A 109 0.12 0.90 2.96
N SER A 110 -0.88 1.17 2.12
CA SER A 110 -2.29 1.07 2.50
C SER A 110 -2.97 -0.08 1.77
N SER A 111 -3.85 -0.81 2.44
CA SER A 111 -4.59 -1.94 1.88
C SER A 111 -3.63 -3.02 1.31
N MET A 112 -3.74 -3.36 0.05
CA MET A 112 -2.82 -4.29 -0.63
C MET A 112 -1.37 -3.75 -0.65
N GLY A 113 -1.21 -2.41 -0.73
CA GLY A 113 0.08 -1.74 -0.56
C GLY A 113 0.70 -1.99 0.82
N GLY A 114 -0.13 -2.14 1.87
CA GLY A 114 0.35 -2.52 3.22
C GLY A 114 0.94 -3.93 3.26
N GLY A 115 0.37 -4.85 2.49
CA GLY A 115 0.96 -6.17 2.28
C GLY A 115 2.28 -6.11 1.50
N ASN A 116 2.33 -5.29 0.46
CA ASN A 116 3.55 -5.08 -0.32
C ASN A 116 4.65 -4.40 0.50
N ALA A 117 4.32 -3.41 1.33
CA ALA A 117 5.27 -2.74 2.22
C ALA A 117 5.93 -3.73 3.20
N LEU A 118 5.14 -4.64 3.79
CA LEU A 118 5.64 -5.74 4.61
C LEU A 118 6.57 -6.67 3.81
N ALA A 119 6.16 -7.08 2.61
CA ALA A 119 6.97 -7.95 1.76
C ALA A 119 8.28 -7.28 1.33
N ALA A 120 8.25 -5.99 1.00
CA ALA A 120 9.42 -5.21 0.64
C ALA A 120 10.40 -5.07 1.82
N ALA A 121 9.89 -4.76 3.02
CA ALA A 121 10.71 -4.71 4.23
C ALA A 121 11.35 -6.07 4.56
N ALA A 122 10.61 -7.17 4.38
CA ALA A 122 11.15 -8.51 4.58
C ALA A 122 12.22 -8.91 3.54
N ALA A 123 12.17 -8.33 2.34
CA ALA A 123 13.10 -8.61 1.25
C ALA A 123 14.39 -7.78 1.30
N ASP A 124 14.43 -6.65 2.01
CA ASP A 124 15.61 -5.78 2.15
C ASP A 124 15.93 -5.56 3.63
N SER A 125 16.95 -6.25 4.15
CA SER A 125 17.37 -6.17 5.56
C SER A 125 17.84 -4.78 6.01
N ARG A 126 18.03 -3.84 5.09
CA ARG A 126 18.40 -2.45 5.38
C ARG A 126 17.17 -1.54 5.52
N VAL A 127 15.95 -2.05 5.37
CA VAL A 127 14.74 -1.33 5.75
C VAL A 127 14.61 -1.40 7.27
N VAL A 128 14.52 -0.26 7.92
CA VAL A 128 14.59 -0.17 9.39
C VAL A 128 13.23 -0.12 10.06
N ALA A 129 12.15 0.17 9.34
CA ALA A 129 10.79 0.16 9.85
C ALA A 129 9.77 -0.10 8.73
N ALA A 130 8.61 -0.64 9.07
CA ALA A 130 7.51 -0.82 8.13
C ALA A 130 6.18 -0.37 8.75
N ILE A 131 5.30 0.23 7.93
CA ILE A 131 3.94 0.61 8.30
C ILE A 131 2.95 -0.03 7.32
N SER A 132 1.97 -0.73 7.85
CA SER A 132 0.87 -1.30 7.07
C SER A 132 -0.46 -0.77 7.58
N GLN A 133 -1.11 0.07 6.77
CA GLN A 133 -2.40 0.70 7.06
C GLN A 133 -3.53 -0.11 6.44
N VAL A 134 -4.56 -0.46 7.23
CA VAL A 134 -5.71 -1.31 6.82
C VAL A 134 -5.32 -2.44 5.86
N PRO A 135 -4.28 -3.25 6.20
CA PRO A 135 -3.57 -4.04 5.21
C PRO A 135 -4.35 -5.27 4.76
N PHE A 136 -4.31 -5.53 3.45
CA PHE A 136 -4.71 -6.80 2.88
C PHE A 136 -3.48 -7.73 2.84
N LEU A 137 -3.52 -8.82 3.62
CA LEU A 137 -2.34 -9.66 3.86
C LEU A 137 -2.48 -11.12 3.39
N ASP A 138 -3.68 -11.60 3.07
CA ASP A 138 -3.87 -13.00 2.70
C ASP A 138 -5.14 -13.21 1.85
N ILE A 139 -4.96 -13.44 0.54
CA ILE A 139 -6.05 -13.67 -0.40
C ILE A 139 -6.82 -14.96 -0.09
N VAL A 140 -6.18 -15.98 0.51
CA VAL A 140 -6.83 -17.25 0.83
C VAL A 140 -7.91 -17.04 1.89
N CYS A 141 -7.66 -16.18 2.88
CA CYS A 141 -8.65 -15.83 3.90
C CYS A 141 -9.83 -15.02 3.33
N GLN A 142 -9.63 -14.26 2.26
CA GLN A 142 -10.69 -13.53 1.57
C GLN A 142 -11.50 -14.41 0.63
N ALA A 143 -10.85 -15.32 -0.10
CA ALA A 143 -11.50 -16.21 -1.06
C ALA A 143 -12.57 -17.11 -0.41
N HIS A 144 -12.38 -17.52 0.85
CA HIS A 144 -13.35 -18.34 1.59
C HIS A 144 -14.72 -17.67 1.80
N ARG A 145 -14.87 -16.38 1.48
CA ARG A 145 -16.12 -15.63 1.68
C ARG A 145 -16.76 -15.14 0.39
N SER A 146 -16.10 -15.34 -0.74
CA SER A 146 -16.70 -15.09 -2.05
C SER A 146 -17.73 -16.18 -2.36
N SER A 147 -18.88 -15.79 -2.95
CA SER A 147 -19.86 -16.78 -3.39
C SER A 147 -19.24 -17.68 -4.47
N PRO A 148 -19.63 -18.97 -4.58
CA PRO A 148 -19.12 -19.86 -5.63
C PRO A 148 -19.29 -19.28 -7.04
N ARG A 149 -20.37 -18.54 -7.28
CA ARG A 149 -20.63 -17.89 -8.58
C ARG A 149 -19.58 -16.81 -8.89
N VAL A 150 -19.22 -15.99 -7.91
CA VAL A 150 -18.16 -14.96 -8.06
C VAL A 150 -16.83 -15.65 -8.32
N THR A 151 -16.49 -16.67 -7.54
CA THR A 151 -15.23 -17.42 -7.71
C THR A 151 -15.11 -18.01 -9.12
N VAL A 152 -16.15 -18.66 -9.61
CA VAL A 152 -16.17 -19.24 -10.98
C VAL A 152 -16.01 -18.14 -12.04
N ARG A 153 -16.70 -17.00 -11.91
CA ARG A 153 -16.56 -15.88 -12.85
C ARG A 153 -15.15 -15.31 -12.85
N MET A 154 -14.56 -15.10 -11.66
CA MET A 154 -13.21 -14.60 -11.51
C MET A 154 -12.16 -15.53 -12.13
N LEU A 155 -12.25 -16.84 -11.85
CA LEU A 155 -11.37 -17.84 -12.46
C LEU A 155 -11.55 -17.91 -13.97
N SER A 156 -12.80 -17.86 -14.47
CA SER A 156 -13.09 -17.83 -15.90
C SER A 156 -12.49 -16.58 -16.58
N ALA A 157 -12.54 -15.42 -15.94
CA ALA A 157 -11.90 -14.19 -16.42
C ALA A 157 -10.38 -14.35 -16.46
N ALA A 158 -9.79 -14.92 -15.40
CA ALA A 158 -8.35 -15.15 -15.29
C ALA A 158 -7.84 -16.10 -16.39
N ILE A 159 -8.51 -17.22 -16.62
CA ILE A 159 -8.17 -18.19 -17.68
C ILE A 159 -8.22 -17.53 -19.06
N ARG A 160 -9.17 -16.63 -19.29
CA ARG A 160 -9.31 -15.90 -20.57
C ARG A 160 -8.42 -14.66 -20.67
N GLY A 161 -7.61 -14.36 -19.66
CA GLY A 161 -6.75 -13.19 -19.62
C GLY A 161 -7.51 -11.87 -19.63
N ARG A 162 -8.76 -11.85 -19.11
CA ARG A 162 -9.60 -10.65 -19.08
C ARG A 162 -9.29 -9.77 -17.87
N HIS A 163 -9.49 -8.49 -18.03
CA HIS A 163 -9.58 -7.57 -16.90
C HIS A 163 -10.96 -7.71 -16.23
N VAL A 164 -10.99 -7.40 -14.95
CA VAL A 164 -12.20 -7.35 -14.13
C VAL A 164 -12.26 -6.00 -13.42
N PRO A 165 -13.44 -5.54 -12.98
CA PRO A 165 -13.52 -4.36 -12.14
C PRO A 165 -12.67 -4.49 -10.88
N ALA A 166 -11.94 -3.42 -10.52
CA ALA A 166 -11.22 -3.34 -9.27
C ALA A 166 -12.19 -3.29 -8.07
N VAL A 167 -13.26 -2.51 -8.20
CA VAL A 167 -14.35 -2.43 -7.23
C VAL A 167 -15.69 -2.68 -7.91
N GLY A 168 -16.64 -3.25 -7.19
CA GLY A 168 -17.99 -3.53 -7.67
C GLY A 168 -18.95 -3.80 -6.51
N GLN A 169 -20.22 -3.97 -6.87
CA GLN A 169 -21.28 -4.27 -5.92
C GLN A 169 -21.12 -5.68 -5.30
N PRO A 170 -21.71 -5.93 -4.12
CA PRO A 170 -21.75 -7.27 -3.55
C PRO A 170 -22.25 -8.32 -4.55
N ASN A 171 -21.56 -9.45 -4.64
CA ASN A 171 -21.79 -10.54 -5.61
C ASN A 171 -21.43 -10.25 -7.08
N GLU A 172 -20.85 -9.12 -7.39
CA GLU A 172 -20.22 -8.91 -8.68
C GLU A 172 -18.84 -9.57 -8.76
N ALA A 173 -18.42 -9.89 -9.97
CA ALA A 173 -17.08 -10.42 -10.24
C ALA A 173 -16.07 -9.27 -10.29
N ALA A 174 -15.82 -8.65 -9.16
CA ALA A 174 -14.84 -7.59 -8.92
C ALA A 174 -13.84 -8.03 -7.84
N MET A 175 -12.66 -7.42 -7.81
CA MET A 175 -11.64 -7.75 -6.80
C MET A 175 -12.08 -7.33 -5.40
N ILE A 176 -12.68 -6.15 -5.27
CA ILE A 176 -13.31 -5.64 -4.05
C ILE A 176 -14.82 -5.62 -4.30
N ASN A 177 -15.55 -6.51 -3.66
CA ASN A 177 -17.02 -6.61 -3.73
C ASN A 177 -17.66 -6.66 -2.35
N ALA A 178 -16.99 -6.14 -1.34
CA ALA A 178 -17.53 -5.98 0.00
C ALA A 178 -18.64 -4.91 0.04
N PRO A 179 -19.66 -5.04 0.90
CA PRO A 179 -20.66 -3.99 1.08
C PRO A 179 -20.02 -2.65 1.43
N GLY A 180 -20.39 -1.58 0.70
CA GLY A 180 -19.81 -0.24 0.84
C GLY A 180 -18.45 -0.04 0.19
N GLY A 181 -17.82 -1.11 -0.35
CA GLY A 181 -16.48 -1.05 -0.92
C GLY A 181 -16.39 -0.16 -2.14
N GLU A 182 -17.33 -0.24 -3.07
CA GLU A 182 -17.35 0.61 -4.25
C GLU A 182 -17.60 2.08 -3.90
N GLU A 183 -18.55 2.37 -3.02
CA GLU A 183 -18.87 3.72 -2.57
C GLU A 183 -17.68 4.37 -1.84
N GLY A 184 -17.07 3.64 -0.90
CA GLY A 184 -15.91 4.11 -0.16
C GLY A 184 -14.72 4.39 -1.08
N TRP A 185 -14.44 3.51 -2.06
CA TRP A 185 -13.37 3.74 -3.02
C TRP A 185 -13.63 4.94 -3.94
N ARG A 186 -14.87 5.09 -4.44
CA ARG A 186 -15.26 6.25 -5.25
C ARG A 186 -15.09 7.56 -4.47
N ARG A 187 -15.39 7.57 -3.17
CA ARG A 187 -15.10 8.73 -2.30
C ARG A 187 -13.61 9.04 -2.26
N VAL A 188 -12.75 8.05 -2.05
CA VAL A 188 -11.29 8.23 -2.03
C VAL A 188 -10.77 8.83 -3.34
N VAL A 189 -11.22 8.28 -4.47
CA VAL A 189 -10.83 8.74 -5.81
C VAL A 189 -11.36 10.14 -6.10
N SER A 190 -12.60 10.48 -5.67
CA SER A 190 -13.22 11.78 -5.95
C SER A 190 -12.55 12.96 -5.25
N ILE A 191 -11.89 12.70 -4.11
CA ILE A 191 -11.12 13.69 -3.35
C ILE A 191 -9.62 13.62 -3.62
N GLY A 192 -9.18 12.68 -4.46
CA GLY A 192 -7.82 12.58 -4.97
C GLY A 192 -7.53 13.69 -5.99
N GLU A 193 -6.28 14.14 -6.07
CA GLU A 193 -5.84 15.14 -7.04
C GLU A 193 -5.81 14.55 -8.45
N ASP A 194 -6.72 14.99 -9.34
CA ASP A 194 -6.72 14.60 -10.75
C ASP A 194 -6.48 13.08 -10.94
N SER A 195 -7.27 12.29 -10.22
CA SER A 195 -7.11 10.83 -10.21
C SER A 195 -7.26 10.26 -11.62
N ARG A 196 -6.24 9.51 -12.05
CA ARG A 196 -6.26 8.73 -13.29
C ARG A 196 -6.70 7.29 -13.06
N TRP A 197 -7.33 7.03 -11.94
CA TRP A 197 -7.81 5.72 -11.59
C TRP A 197 -8.80 5.15 -12.60
N ARG A 198 -8.64 3.88 -12.90
CA ARG A 198 -9.54 3.11 -13.76
C ARG A 198 -10.11 1.94 -12.97
N ASN A 199 -11.42 1.71 -13.10
CA ASN A 199 -12.06 0.55 -12.48
C ASN A 199 -11.77 -0.73 -13.30
N SER A 200 -10.49 -1.08 -13.38
CA SER A 200 -9.99 -2.19 -14.21
C SER A 200 -8.74 -2.77 -13.58
N VAL A 201 -8.61 -4.09 -13.57
CA VAL A 201 -7.40 -4.77 -13.15
C VAL A 201 -7.32 -6.15 -13.81
N SER A 202 -6.13 -6.57 -14.22
CA SER A 202 -5.89 -7.89 -14.76
C SER A 202 -6.24 -8.96 -13.73
N SER A 203 -6.98 -9.99 -14.14
CA SER A 203 -7.32 -11.11 -13.27
C SER A 203 -6.32 -12.28 -13.37
N ARG A 204 -5.35 -12.24 -14.31
CA ARG A 204 -4.43 -13.36 -14.59
C ARG A 204 -3.60 -13.79 -13.38
N TRP A 205 -3.26 -12.85 -12.49
CA TRP A 205 -2.49 -13.15 -11.28
C TRP A 205 -3.19 -14.15 -10.33
N LEU A 206 -4.53 -14.29 -10.43
CA LEU A 206 -5.30 -15.29 -9.66
C LEU A 206 -4.92 -16.73 -10.01
N LEU A 207 -4.30 -16.96 -11.16
CA LEU A 207 -3.79 -18.28 -11.58
C LEU A 207 -2.35 -18.54 -11.10
N GLY A 208 -1.70 -17.50 -10.57
CA GLY A 208 -0.33 -17.56 -10.08
C GLY A 208 -0.22 -17.93 -8.59
N ARG A 209 0.90 -17.53 -8.00
CA ARG A 209 1.09 -17.69 -6.57
C ARG A 209 0.13 -16.77 -5.79
N PRO A 210 -0.59 -17.29 -4.79
CA PRO A 210 -1.52 -16.46 -4.02
C PRO A 210 -0.77 -15.34 -3.28
N PHE A 211 -1.39 -14.15 -3.26
CA PHE A 211 -0.90 -13.00 -2.50
C PHE A 211 -1.04 -13.26 -1.00
N ARG A 212 0.06 -13.56 -0.33
CA ARG A 212 0.10 -13.92 1.09
C ARG A 212 1.28 -13.29 1.84
N PRO A 213 1.42 -11.96 1.87
CA PRO A 213 2.52 -11.29 2.57
C PRO A 213 2.55 -11.58 4.07
N ALA A 214 1.43 -11.94 4.71
CA ALA A 214 1.38 -12.37 6.11
C ALA A 214 2.41 -13.46 6.48
N ARG A 215 2.88 -14.24 5.52
CA ARG A 215 3.92 -15.28 5.71
C ARG A 215 5.26 -14.71 6.14
N HIS A 216 5.53 -13.44 5.82
CA HIS A 216 6.81 -12.78 6.15
C HIS A 216 6.84 -12.24 7.59
N ALA A 217 5.68 -12.11 8.26
CA ALA A 217 5.58 -11.47 9.57
C ALA A 217 6.46 -12.11 10.64
N ALA A 218 6.49 -13.45 10.72
CA ALA A 218 7.26 -14.16 11.75
C ALA A 218 8.78 -14.02 11.61
N GLY A 219 9.28 -13.73 10.42
CA GLY A 219 10.70 -13.54 10.12
C GLY A 219 11.08 -12.08 9.86
N LEU A 220 10.19 -11.13 10.13
CA LEU A 220 10.48 -9.72 9.88
C LEU A 220 11.52 -9.22 10.88
N HIS A 221 12.59 -8.63 10.37
CA HIS A 221 13.74 -8.19 11.17
C HIS A 221 13.55 -6.79 11.80
N CYS A 222 12.73 -5.93 11.18
CA CYS A 222 12.51 -4.56 11.63
C CYS A 222 11.18 -4.41 12.41
N PRO A 223 11.01 -3.34 13.20
CA PRO A 223 9.72 -2.92 13.75
C PRO A 223 8.66 -2.77 12.67
N TRP A 224 7.43 -3.20 12.99
CA TRP A 224 6.31 -3.17 12.06
C TRP A 224 5.03 -2.67 12.73
N LEU A 225 4.59 -1.48 12.35
CA LEU A 225 3.30 -0.91 12.77
C LEU A 225 2.18 -1.41 11.86
N VAL A 226 1.13 -1.96 12.45
CA VAL A 226 -0.07 -2.43 11.77
C VAL A 226 -1.28 -1.67 12.30
N CYS A 227 -1.87 -0.84 11.45
CA CYS A 227 -3.07 -0.06 11.75
C CYS A 227 -4.29 -0.75 11.15
N VAL A 228 -5.29 -1.13 11.95
CA VAL A 228 -6.50 -1.83 11.47
C VAL A 228 -7.77 -1.14 11.93
N GLY A 229 -8.72 -0.96 11.03
CA GLY A 229 -10.09 -0.61 11.36
C GLY A 229 -10.86 -1.85 11.82
N GLU A 230 -11.50 -1.80 12.99
CA GLU A 230 -12.20 -2.98 13.52
C GLU A 230 -13.45 -3.35 12.72
N ALA A 231 -14.07 -2.37 12.03
CA ALA A 231 -15.22 -2.56 11.17
C ALA A 231 -14.86 -2.81 9.69
N ASP A 232 -13.56 -2.97 9.35
CA ASP A 232 -13.09 -3.14 7.97
C ASP A 232 -13.70 -4.39 7.31
N ARG A 233 -14.52 -4.15 6.29
CA ARG A 233 -15.21 -5.17 5.51
C ARG A 233 -14.47 -5.58 4.25
N VAL A 234 -13.51 -4.77 3.80
CA VAL A 234 -12.67 -5.02 2.60
C VAL A 234 -11.45 -5.84 2.96
N ALA A 235 -10.59 -5.32 3.83
CA ALA A 235 -9.41 -6.02 4.33
C ALA A 235 -9.62 -6.41 5.80
N ARG A 236 -10.40 -7.46 6.04
CA ARG A 236 -10.79 -7.87 7.40
C ARG A 236 -9.61 -7.88 8.37
N PRO A 237 -9.79 -7.32 9.59
CA PRO A 237 -8.69 -7.11 10.53
C PRO A 237 -8.04 -8.41 11.04
N GLY A 238 -8.78 -9.52 11.08
CA GLY A 238 -8.30 -10.78 11.67
C GLY A 238 -6.93 -11.27 11.16
N PRO A 239 -6.71 -11.42 9.85
CA PRO A 239 -5.40 -11.82 9.29
C PRO A 239 -4.28 -10.84 9.64
N ALA A 240 -4.55 -9.53 9.65
CA ALA A 240 -3.59 -8.50 9.99
C ALA A 240 -3.20 -8.54 11.48
N ILE A 241 -4.19 -8.66 12.37
CA ILE A 241 -3.97 -8.83 13.81
C ILE A 241 -3.14 -10.08 14.09
N ALA A 242 -3.49 -11.22 13.47
CA ALA A 242 -2.76 -12.46 13.65
C ALA A 242 -1.32 -12.37 13.13
N ALA A 243 -1.08 -11.64 12.03
CA ALA A 243 0.25 -11.42 11.49
C ALA A 243 1.08 -10.50 12.40
N ALA A 244 0.52 -9.39 12.88
CA ALA A 244 1.18 -8.47 13.81
C ALA A 244 1.65 -9.18 15.09
N ARG A 245 0.80 -10.04 15.65
CA ARG A 245 1.15 -10.83 16.86
C ARG A 245 2.26 -11.85 16.65
N ARG A 246 2.50 -12.29 15.40
CA ARG A 246 3.60 -13.22 15.07
C ARG A 246 4.91 -12.52 14.76
N ALA A 247 4.87 -11.24 14.43
CA ALA A 247 6.08 -10.48 14.12
C ALA A 247 6.88 -10.21 15.42
N PRO A 248 8.20 -10.44 15.42
CA PRO A 248 9.04 -10.26 16.61
C PRO A 248 8.97 -8.85 17.22
N LYS A 249 8.76 -7.84 16.35
CA LYS A 249 8.62 -6.42 16.73
C LYS A 249 7.33 -5.84 16.12
N GLY A 250 6.25 -6.62 16.14
CA GLY A 250 4.95 -6.17 15.63
C GLY A 250 4.23 -5.28 16.63
N GLU A 251 3.84 -4.09 16.21
CA GLU A 251 3.01 -3.13 16.95
C GLU A 251 1.64 -3.02 16.30
N LEU A 252 0.57 -3.22 17.06
CA LEU A 252 -0.80 -3.18 16.56
C LEU A 252 -1.51 -1.94 17.10
N ARG A 253 -2.17 -1.21 16.20
CA ARG A 253 -3.15 -0.16 16.53
C ARG A 253 -4.49 -0.55 15.95
N THR A 254 -5.53 -0.50 16.76
CA THR A 254 -6.90 -0.80 16.36
C THR A 254 -7.79 0.43 16.53
N TYR A 255 -8.68 0.65 15.57
CA TYR A 255 -9.55 1.81 15.53
C TYR A 255 -11.01 1.32 15.55
N PRO A 256 -11.70 1.45 16.71
CA PRO A 256 -13.08 0.97 16.87
C PRO A 256 -14.06 1.64 15.90
N GLY A 257 -14.92 0.83 15.26
CA GLY A 257 -15.94 1.33 14.34
C GLY A 257 -15.46 1.85 12.99
N VAL A 258 -14.16 1.82 12.72
CA VAL A 258 -13.53 2.32 11.49
C VAL A 258 -13.59 1.26 10.39
N ASP A 259 -14.16 1.61 9.23
CA ASP A 259 -14.15 0.81 8.01
C ASP A 259 -12.93 1.15 7.10
N HIS A 260 -12.71 0.38 6.07
CA HIS A 260 -11.53 0.40 5.20
C HIS A 260 -11.16 1.78 4.64
N PHE A 261 -12.14 2.55 4.23
CA PHE A 261 -11.93 3.83 3.55
C PHE A 261 -12.02 5.06 4.48
N ASP A 262 -12.32 4.86 5.76
CA ASP A 262 -12.43 5.97 6.73
C ASP A 262 -11.06 6.53 7.15
N VAL A 263 -9.99 5.81 6.83
CA VAL A 263 -8.61 6.17 7.18
C VAL A 263 -8.01 7.28 6.31
N TYR A 264 -8.68 7.64 5.20
CA TYR A 264 -8.13 8.57 4.22
C TYR A 264 -8.51 10.04 4.44
N ASP A 265 -9.46 10.32 5.33
CA ASP A 265 -9.90 11.68 5.66
C ASP A 265 -10.49 11.77 7.08
N GLY A 266 -10.74 13.01 7.53
CA GLY A 266 -11.43 13.29 8.78
C GLY A 266 -10.66 12.92 10.06
N PRO A 267 -11.36 12.82 11.20
CA PRO A 267 -10.72 12.60 12.50
C PRO A 267 -9.96 11.28 12.62
N VAL A 268 -10.39 10.23 11.90
CA VAL A 268 -9.71 8.93 11.88
C VAL A 268 -8.35 9.05 11.22
N HIS A 269 -8.27 9.79 10.10
CA HIS A 269 -7.00 10.09 9.43
C HIS A 269 -6.01 10.77 10.38
N GLU A 270 -6.45 11.79 11.12
CA GLU A 270 -5.60 12.52 12.05
C GLU A 270 -5.06 11.64 13.18
N ALA A 271 -5.91 10.80 13.79
CA ALA A 271 -5.50 9.87 14.83
C ALA A 271 -4.49 8.84 14.31
N LEU A 272 -4.72 8.34 13.12
CA LEU A 272 -3.89 7.33 12.48
C LEU A 272 -2.53 7.88 12.08
N VAL A 273 -2.49 9.10 11.53
CA VAL A 273 -1.25 9.82 11.23
C VAL A 273 -0.45 10.11 12.49
N ALA A 274 -1.10 10.46 13.61
CA ALA A 274 -0.41 10.69 14.87
C ALA A 274 0.31 9.42 15.37
N ASP A 275 -0.38 8.28 15.37
CA ASP A 275 0.23 6.98 15.73
C ASP A 275 1.40 6.60 14.81
N GLN A 276 1.25 6.85 13.50
CA GLN A 276 2.30 6.58 12.51
C GLN A 276 3.53 7.49 12.71
N LEU A 277 3.31 8.77 13.00
CA LEU A 277 4.41 9.72 13.29
C LEU A 277 5.13 9.36 14.59
N ASP A 278 4.41 8.95 15.63
CA ASP A 278 5.04 8.50 16.88
C ASP A 278 5.89 7.25 16.66
N PHE A 279 5.42 6.31 15.86
CA PHE A 279 6.19 5.16 15.46
C PHE A 279 7.45 5.55 14.67
N LEU A 280 7.31 6.38 13.64
CA LEU A 280 8.44 6.82 12.80
C LEU A 280 9.50 7.57 13.62
N ARG A 281 9.09 8.41 14.57
CA ARG A 281 10.04 9.13 15.45
C ARG A 281 10.86 8.17 16.31
N ARG A 282 10.25 7.15 16.86
CA ARG A 282 10.97 6.17 17.69
C ARG A 282 11.95 5.32 16.89
N GLU A 283 11.62 5.02 15.64
CA GLU A 283 12.38 4.04 14.85
C GLU A 283 13.40 4.70 13.89
N LEU A 284 13.21 5.98 13.54
CA LEU A 284 14.04 6.65 12.53
C LEU A 284 14.77 7.91 13.03
N LEU A 285 14.38 8.49 14.16
CA LEU A 285 15.07 9.66 14.75
C LEU A 285 15.82 9.30 16.02
#